data_65d55bbd3b61169b1158702ef439d616
#
_entry.id   65d55bbd3b61169b1158702ef439d616
#
_cell.length_a   1.000
_cell.length_b   1.000
_cell.length_c   1.000
_cell.angle_alpha   90.00
_cell.angle_beta   90.00
_cell.angle_gamma   90.00
#
_symmetry.space_group_name_H-M   'P 1'
#
loop_
_entity.id
_entity.type
_entity.pdbx_description
1 polymer ?
#
loop_
_entity_poly.entity_id
_entity_poly.type
_entity_poly.pdbx_seq_one_letter_code
_entity_poly.pdbx_strand_id
1 'polypeptide(L)'
;MGGSIDESSDEIFTAPTRKLSSSSGGRRRSRLPLFVGFLILGLLILGTVEIVFYPFFAQLQSPNKPHAIKHVIVTPTPTMTPTPTPKPFDPNVGAVLPAHRVVAFYAIPGAEATGPAYQLTATMLSNLRAQAAAYQQLDPLHPVQPGIDLVASVPDGFPGPAGTYSHHLDPATIQAYIDFCQQNNLILFLDLDFGLAPVKQEVSFFLPYLEHYSFVQLAVDPEWMFPRHDGIPGINLSNVHASDLNPIIQALAEIPMKYHVPRKVLLLHQYRPDGDGLANPYNAGVAEIADKRNLLNDPRVDVVIHIDSVGGYKGDQADKTFQYNSWVGQDMQKYHNFRYGGFKMFYHLEAKTLMTPKQVLALKPPPMLVTYGN
;
A
#
# COMPACT_ATOMS: atom_id res chain seq x y z
N MET A 1 55.55 15.77 -35.06
CA MET A 1 55.43 16.63 -33.92
C MET A 1 54.00 16.32 -33.41
N GLY A 2 53.71 15.45 -32.49
CA GLY A 2 54.32 15.18 -31.18
C GLY A 2 53.46 15.85 -30.11
N GLY A 3 52.66 15.08 -29.43
CA GLY A 3 51.89 15.55 -28.26
C GLY A 3 50.74 14.57 -27.98
N SER A 4 50.98 13.58 -27.24
CA SER A 4 50.87 13.31 -25.80
C SER A 4 49.43 12.97 -25.40
N ILE A 5 49.19 11.68 -25.27
CA ILE A 5 48.03 11.04 -24.63
C ILE A 5 48.29 11.10 -23.13
N ASP A 6 47.34 11.65 -22.35
CA ASP A 6 47.39 11.63 -20.91
C ASP A 6 46.41 10.52 -20.40
N GLU A 7 47.03 9.47 -19.84
CA GLU A 7 46.35 8.41 -19.08
C GLU A 7 46.14 8.89 -17.67
N SER A 8 44.90 8.95 -17.19
CA SER A 8 44.61 9.07 -15.78
C SER A 8 43.73 7.90 -15.30
N SER A 9 44.45 6.94 -14.77
CA SER A 9 44.26 6.13 -13.55
C SER A 9 42.85 5.86 -13.05
N ASP A 10 42.50 4.58 -13.24
CA ASP A 10 41.45 3.86 -12.49
C ASP A 10 41.84 3.71 -11.01
N GLU A 11 41.07 4.31 -10.10
CA GLU A 11 41.10 3.97 -8.68
C GLU A 11 40.13 2.84 -8.38
N ILE A 12 40.68 1.65 -8.19
CA ILE A 12 39.98 0.46 -7.67
C ILE A 12 39.79 0.62 -6.19
N PHE A 13 38.53 0.75 -5.73
CA PHE A 13 38.17 0.68 -4.32
C PHE A 13 38.20 -0.78 -3.82
N THR A 14 39.23 -1.13 -3.06
CA THR A 14 39.32 -2.40 -2.31
C THR A 14 38.73 -2.26 -0.95
N ALA A 15 37.69 -3.07 -0.63
CA ALA A 15 37.08 -3.18 0.68
C ALA A 15 38.00 -3.97 1.66
N PRO A 16 38.02 -3.63 2.96
CA PRO A 16 38.84 -4.31 3.93
C PRO A 16 38.21 -5.63 4.41
N THR A 17 38.96 -6.71 4.26
CA THR A 17 38.64 -8.03 4.84
C THR A 17 38.82 -8.03 6.36
N ARG A 18 37.73 -8.31 7.08
CA ARG A 18 37.74 -8.52 8.53
C ARG A 18 37.85 -10.01 8.85
N LYS A 19 38.96 -10.39 9.51
CA LYS A 19 39.20 -11.75 10.03
C LYS A 19 38.23 -12.07 11.18
N LEU A 20 37.53 -13.19 11.06
CA LEU A 20 36.75 -13.82 12.14
C LEU A 20 37.69 -14.63 13.04
N SER A 21 37.74 -14.30 14.33
CA SER A 21 38.31 -15.12 15.35
C SER A 21 37.24 -16.00 16.01
N SER A 22 37.46 -17.30 16.01
CA SER A 22 36.64 -18.30 16.69
C SER A 22 36.98 -18.30 18.19
N SER A 23 35.96 -18.25 19.07
CA SER A 23 36.11 -18.73 20.45
C SER A 23 34.87 -19.57 20.80
N SER A 24 35.17 -20.82 21.07
CA SER A 24 34.27 -21.85 21.62
C SER A 24 34.08 -21.59 23.12
N GLY A 25 32.82 -21.62 23.56
CA GLY A 25 32.51 -21.57 25.01
C GLY A 25 31.13 -22.19 25.27
N GLY A 26 31.09 -23.50 25.49
CA GLY A 26 29.88 -24.20 25.85
C GLY A 26 29.41 -23.87 27.25
N ARG A 27 28.11 -23.61 27.43
CA ARG A 27 27.41 -23.73 28.70
C ARG A 27 26.07 -24.43 28.49
N ARG A 28 26.03 -25.69 28.92
CA ARG A 28 24.79 -26.44 29.17
C ARG A 28 23.96 -25.69 30.20
N ARG A 29 22.71 -25.37 29.88
CA ARG A 29 21.67 -25.06 30.87
C ARG A 29 20.57 -26.12 30.82
N SER A 30 20.35 -26.71 31.98
CA SER A 30 19.37 -27.72 32.33
C SER A 30 17.94 -27.27 32.07
N ARG A 31 17.17 -28.13 31.42
CA ARG A 31 15.70 -28.02 31.30
C ARG A 31 15.08 -28.72 32.52
N LEU A 32 14.24 -27.99 33.28
CA LEU A 32 13.26 -28.53 34.22
C LEU A 32 12.10 -27.54 34.36
N PRO A 33 10.86 -27.94 34.74
CA PRO A 33 9.85 -28.36 33.78
C PRO A 33 8.65 -27.41 33.79
N LEU A 34 8.09 -27.23 32.59
CA LEU A 34 6.90 -26.41 32.29
C LEU A 34 5.56 -27.11 32.66
N PHE A 35 5.60 -28.26 33.36
CA PHE A 35 4.40 -29.07 33.60
C PHE A 35 3.61 -28.73 34.86
N VAL A 36 4.16 -27.97 35.81
CA VAL A 36 3.50 -27.66 37.09
C VAL A 36 2.51 -26.47 36.97
N GLY A 37 2.77 -25.58 36.02
CA GLY A 37 1.92 -24.36 35.83
C GLY A 37 0.51 -24.64 35.28
N PHE A 38 0.36 -25.69 34.48
CA PHE A 38 -0.95 -26.00 33.84
C PHE A 38 -1.93 -26.74 34.75
N LEU A 39 -1.47 -27.42 35.79
CA LEU A 39 -2.34 -28.15 36.72
C LEU A 39 -3.07 -27.23 37.71
N ILE A 40 -2.44 -26.09 38.07
CA ILE A 40 -3.03 -25.11 39.01
C ILE A 40 -4.06 -24.23 38.32
N LEU A 41 -3.90 -23.92 37.03
CA LEU A 41 -4.86 -23.13 36.26
C LEU A 41 -6.15 -23.93 35.94
N GLY A 42 -6.05 -25.25 35.74
CA GLY A 42 -7.21 -26.13 35.53
C GLY A 42 -8.13 -26.28 36.74
N LEU A 43 -7.59 -26.26 37.94
CA LEU A 43 -8.37 -26.37 39.21
C LEU A 43 -9.07 -25.07 39.60
N LEU A 44 -8.56 -23.89 39.18
CA LEU A 44 -9.20 -22.61 39.41
C LEU A 44 -10.40 -22.36 38.48
N ILE A 45 -10.42 -22.94 37.30
CA ILE A 45 -11.54 -22.82 36.31
C ILE A 45 -12.71 -23.72 36.71
N LEU A 46 -12.48 -24.89 37.31
CA LEU A 46 -13.55 -25.80 37.79
C LEU A 46 -14.25 -25.28 39.01
N GLY A 47 -13.58 -24.50 39.88
CA GLY A 47 -14.16 -23.94 41.11
C GLY A 47 -15.11 -22.74 40.88
N THR A 48 -14.99 -22.04 39.78
CA THR A 48 -15.81 -20.84 39.48
C THR A 48 -17.13 -21.16 38.78
N VAL A 49 -17.29 -22.33 38.17
CA VAL A 49 -18.52 -22.73 37.48
C VAL A 49 -19.62 -23.15 38.47
N GLU A 50 -19.29 -23.71 39.66
CA GLU A 50 -20.31 -24.11 40.63
C GLU A 50 -20.89 -22.95 41.44
N ILE A 51 -20.21 -21.83 41.60
CA ILE A 51 -20.70 -20.70 42.43
C ILE A 51 -21.66 -19.79 41.70
N VAL A 52 -21.64 -19.77 40.36
CA VAL A 52 -22.48 -18.87 39.54
C VAL A 52 -23.84 -19.48 39.16
N PHE A 53 -23.97 -20.81 39.12
CA PHE A 53 -25.20 -21.47 38.64
C PHE A 53 -26.15 -21.97 39.72
N TYR A 54 -25.76 -22.01 40.99
CA TYR A 54 -26.62 -22.53 42.08
C TYR A 54 -27.82 -21.63 42.48
N PRO A 55 -27.84 -20.32 42.36
CA PRO A 55 -29.01 -19.53 42.71
C PRO A 55 -30.13 -19.50 41.66
N PHE A 56 -29.88 -20.03 40.42
CA PHE A 56 -30.86 -19.92 39.34
C PHE A 56 -31.98 -21.02 39.39
N PHE A 57 -31.70 -22.15 40.02
CA PHE A 57 -32.68 -23.27 40.08
C PHE A 57 -33.59 -23.33 41.33
N ALA A 58 -33.40 -22.43 42.30
CA ALA A 58 -34.19 -22.44 43.54
C ALA A 58 -35.52 -21.67 43.47
N GLN A 59 -35.88 -21.10 42.31
CA GLN A 59 -37.04 -20.20 42.16
C GLN A 59 -38.25 -20.83 41.45
N LEU A 60 -38.27 -22.13 41.20
CA LEU A 60 -39.33 -22.79 40.42
C LEU A 60 -40.31 -23.65 41.19
N GLN A 61 -40.42 -23.52 42.53
CA GLN A 61 -41.48 -24.22 43.28
C GLN A 61 -42.14 -23.28 44.29
N SER A 62 -43.30 -22.75 43.93
CA SER A 62 -44.29 -22.22 44.88
C SER A 62 -45.72 -22.62 44.49
N PRO A 63 -46.52 -23.11 45.40
CA PRO A 63 -47.83 -23.70 45.10
C PRO A 63 -48.95 -22.66 44.86
N ASN A 64 -49.84 -23.01 43.94
CA ASN A 64 -51.01 -22.24 43.51
C ASN A 64 -51.91 -21.82 44.63
N LYS A 65 -52.23 -20.53 44.73
CA LYS A 65 -53.44 -20.01 45.42
C LYS A 65 -54.49 -19.60 44.39
N PRO A 66 -55.83 -19.83 44.69
CA PRO A 66 -56.92 -19.52 43.74
C PRO A 66 -57.06 -18.01 43.57
N HIS A 67 -57.18 -17.54 42.33
CA HIS A 67 -57.35 -16.13 42.02
C HIS A 67 -58.79 -15.74 41.76
N ALA A 68 -59.19 -14.64 42.39
CA ALA A 68 -60.42 -13.91 42.09
C ALA A 68 -60.36 -13.30 40.69
N ILE A 69 -61.41 -13.41 39.89
CA ILE A 69 -61.54 -12.87 38.55
C ILE A 69 -61.64 -11.34 38.65
N LYS A 70 -60.54 -10.67 38.25
CA LYS A 70 -60.58 -9.21 38.02
C LYS A 70 -60.82 -8.95 36.53
N HIS A 71 -61.79 -8.06 36.26
CA HIS A 71 -62.00 -7.54 34.92
C HIS A 71 -60.70 -6.95 34.38
N VAL A 72 -60.17 -7.55 33.30
CA VAL A 72 -58.98 -7.08 32.60
C VAL A 72 -59.44 -5.95 31.68
N ILE A 73 -59.06 -4.72 32.01
CA ILE A 73 -59.02 -3.63 31.00
C ILE A 73 -57.91 -3.96 29.99
N VAL A 74 -58.29 -4.32 28.76
CA VAL A 74 -57.38 -4.57 27.69
C VAL A 74 -56.76 -3.22 27.27
N THR A 75 -55.60 -2.90 27.80
CA THR A 75 -54.80 -1.80 27.33
C THR A 75 -54.30 -2.18 25.94
N PRO A 76 -54.46 -1.33 24.89
CA PRO A 76 -53.95 -1.68 23.57
C PRO A 76 -52.43 -1.94 23.63
N THR A 77 -52.03 -3.12 23.20
CA THR A 77 -50.61 -3.47 23.08
C THR A 77 -49.94 -2.43 22.17
N PRO A 78 -48.85 -1.78 22.59
CA PRO A 78 -48.17 -0.84 21.74
C PRO A 78 -47.75 -1.58 20.46
N THR A 79 -48.20 -1.10 19.30
CA THR A 79 -47.76 -1.58 18.00
C THR A 79 -46.28 -1.28 17.92
N MET A 80 -45.44 -2.32 17.93
CA MET A 80 -43.98 -2.18 17.76
C MET A 80 -43.73 -1.51 16.42
N THR A 81 -43.21 -0.30 16.47
CA THR A 81 -42.67 0.37 15.25
C THR A 81 -41.62 -0.57 14.65
N PRO A 82 -41.71 -0.94 13.36
CA PRO A 82 -40.75 -1.82 12.76
C PRO A 82 -39.36 -1.20 12.92
N THR A 83 -38.45 -1.95 13.51
CA THR A 83 -37.04 -1.56 13.60
C THR A 83 -36.52 -1.36 12.15
N PRO A 84 -35.96 -0.21 11.81
CA PRO A 84 -35.48 0.02 10.46
C PRO A 84 -34.46 -1.07 10.09
N THR A 85 -34.67 -1.72 8.95
CA THR A 85 -33.71 -2.71 8.42
C THR A 85 -32.38 -2.01 8.21
N PRO A 86 -31.26 -2.54 8.74
CA PRO A 86 -29.95 -1.96 8.52
C PRO A 86 -29.70 -1.76 7.03
N LYS A 87 -29.28 -0.55 6.65
CA LYS A 87 -28.91 -0.26 5.26
C LYS A 87 -27.74 -1.17 4.87
N PRO A 88 -27.76 -1.85 3.70
CA PRO A 88 -26.65 -2.65 3.23
C PRO A 88 -25.36 -1.82 3.17
N PHE A 89 -24.21 -2.43 3.47
CA PHE A 89 -22.91 -1.78 3.32
C PHE A 89 -22.67 -1.38 1.87
N ASP A 90 -22.22 -0.15 1.64
CA ASP A 90 -21.87 0.39 0.33
C ASP A 90 -20.35 0.69 0.31
N PRO A 91 -19.55 -0.04 -0.49
CA PRO A 91 -18.10 0.16 -0.56
C PRO A 91 -17.68 1.50 -1.19
N ASN A 92 -18.61 2.23 -1.79
CA ASN A 92 -18.34 3.56 -2.34
C ASN A 92 -18.32 4.65 -1.26
N VAL A 93 -18.97 4.40 -0.12
CA VAL A 93 -18.97 5.36 1.00
C VAL A 93 -17.61 5.39 1.66
N GLY A 94 -16.95 6.55 1.65
CA GLY A 94 -15.60 6.72 2.17
C GLY A 94 -14.48 6.27 1.22
N ALA A 95 -14.80 5.88 -0.02
CA ALA A 95 -13.79 5.63 -1.04
C ALA A 95 -13.01 6.92 -1.36
N VAL A 96 -11.69 6.78 -1.54
CA VAL A 96 -10.80 7.92 -1.80
C VAL A 96 -11.12 8.56 -3.16
N LEU A 97 -11.21 7.74 -4.21
CA LEU A 97 -11.48 8.18 -5.57
C LEU A 97 -12.95 7.94 -5.94
N PRO A 98 -13.54 8.80 -6.76
CA PRO A 98 -13.02 10.05 -7.32
C PRO A 98 -13.21 11.26 -6.39
N ALA A 99 -13.71 11.07 -5.18
CA ALA A 99 -14.10 12.16 -4.28
C ALA A 99 -12.93 13.09 -3.90
N HIS A 100 -11.71 12.55 -3.85
CA HIS A 100 -10.50 13.28 -3.44
C HIS A 100 -9.39 13.08 -4.46
N ARG A 101 -8.54 14.10 -4.61
CA ARG A 101 -7.19 13.94 -5.16
C ARG A 101 -6.25 13.57 -4.02
N VAL A 102 -5.28 12.69 -4.29
CA VAL A 102 -4.23 12.37 -3.32
C VAL A 102 -2.94 13.10 -3.70
N VAL A 103 -2.29 13.71 -2.71
CA VAL A 103 -0.91 14.22 -2.81
C VAL A 103 -0.10 13.53 -1.73
N ALA A 104 0.92 12.76 -2.11
CA ALA A 104 1.67 11.92 -1.20
C ALA A 104 3.18 12.20 -1.26
N PHE A 105 3.87 11.97 -0.13
CA PHE A 105 5.32 11.92 -0.06
C PHE A 105 5.78 10.47 -0.06
N TYR A 106 6.76 10.17 -0.93
CA TYR A 106 7.37 8.86 -1.08
C TYR A 106 8.42 8.61 0.01
N ALA A 107 8.64 7.36 0.40
CA ALA A 107 9.64 7.02 1.41
C ALA A 107 10.10 5.56 1.39
N ILE A 108 11.42 5.39 1.58
CA ILE A 108 12.00 4.23 2.28
C ILE A 108 12.45 4.75 3.65
N PRO A 109 11.99 4.17 4.78
CA PRO A 109 12.34 4.64 6.12
C PRO A 109 13.85 4.72 6.35
N GLY A 110 14.32 5.87 6.83
CA GLY A 110 15.73 6.11 7.07
C GLY A 110 16.58 6.44 5.83
N ALA A 111 16.03 6.35 4.62
CA ALA A 111 16.73 6.62 3.37
C ALA A 111 16.29 7.97 2.76
N GLU A 112 16.89 9.07 3.19
CA GLU A 112 16.54 10.44 2.78
C GLU A 112 16.52 10.62 1.26
N ALA A 113 17.42 9.95 0.54
CA ALA A 113 17.52 10.06 -0.91
C ALA A 113 16.27 9.56 -1.65
N THR A 114 15.39 8.79 -1.02
CA THR A 114 14.21 8.20 -1.67
C THR A 114 13.02 9.13 -1.67
N GLY A 115 12.80 9.90 -0.59
CA GLY A 115 11.68 10.81 -0.53
C GLY A 115 11.51 11.50 0.82
N PRO A 116 10.69 12.57 0.87
CA PRO A 116 10.56 13.43 2.05
C PRO A 116 10.01 12.74 3.30
N ALA A 117 9.27 11.62 3.13
CA ALA A 117 8.66 10.92 4.26
C ALA A 117 9.58 9.83 4.89
N TYR A 118 10.88 9.86 4.61
CA TYR A 118 11.86 8.94 5.19
C TYR A 118 11.94 9.01 6.72
N GLN A 119 11.47 10.10 7.32
CA GLN A 119 11.31 10.30 8.75
C GLN A 119 9.97 10.98 9.06
N LEU A 120 9.26 10.46 10.04
CA LEU A 120 7.95 10.96 10.46
C LEU A 120 8.13 12.16 11.41
N THR A 121 8.35 13.35 10.87
CA THR A 121 8.56 14.59 11.63
C THR A 121 7.42 15.59 11.45
N ALA A 122 7.27 16.53 12.40
CA ALA A 122 6.31 17.64 12.29
C ALA A 122 6.61 18.53 11.07
N THR A 123 7.89 18.70 10.72
CA THR A 123 8.32 19.45 9.53
C THR A 123 7.88 18.76 8.24
N MET A 124 8.13 17.45 8.12
CA MET A 124 7.65 16.65 6.99
C MET A 124 6.14 16.78 6.82
N LEU A 125 5.38 16.61 7.90
CA LEU A 125 3.92 16.73 7.88
C LEU A 125 3.45 18.13 7.44
N SER A 126 4.11 19.19 7.94
CA SER A 126 3.81 20.57 7.54
C SER A 126 4.06 20.78 6.05
N ASN A 127 5.18 20.27 5.52
CA ASN A 127 5.52 20.36 4.11
C ASN A 127 4.54 19.56 3.23
N LEU A 128 4.15 18.37 3.65
CA LEU A 128 3.14 17.58 2.95
C LEU A 128 1.80 18.30 2.86
N ARG A 129 1.34 18.87 3.96
CA ARG A 129 0.09 19.65 4.01
C ARG A 129 0.17 20.93 3.15
N ALA A 130 1.32 21.61 3.14
CA ALA A 130 1.54 22.76 2.27
C ALA A 130 1.49 22.37 0.79
N GLN A 131 2.12 21.25 0.41
CA GLN A 131 2.08 20.72 -0.94
C GLN A 131 0.65 20.34 -1.35
N ALA A 132 -0.10 19.67 -0.49
CA ALA A 132 -1.50 19.33 -0.72
C ALA A 132 -2.38 20.58 -0.90
N ALA A 133 -2.17 21.60 -0.06
CA ALA A 133 -2.89 22.88 -0.15
C ALA A 133 -2.64 23.61 -1.47
N ALA A 134 -1.44 23.49 -2.05
CA ALA A 134 -1.13 24.10 -3.35
C ALA A 134 -1.97 23.49 -4.50
N TYR A 135 -2.25 22.21 -4.46
CA TYR A 135 -3.18 21.55 -5.40
C TYR A 135 -4.63 21.92 -5.10
N GLN A 136 -5.03 21.93 -3.84
CA GLN A 136 -6.39 22.26 -3.42
C GLN A 136 -6.80 23.67 -3.87
N GLN A 137 -5.89 24.64 -3.83
CA GLN A 137 -6.16 26.00 -4.28
C GLN A 137 -6.42 26.09 -5.78
N LEU A 138 -5.80 25.22 -6.57
CA LEU A 138 -5.92 25.21 -8.04
C LEU A 138 -7.13 24.41 -8.52
N ASP A 139 -7.57 23.42 -7.76
CA ASP A 139 -8.72 22.59 -8.09
C ASP A 139 -9.59 22.33 -6.84
N PRO A 140 -10.43 23.29 -6.46
CA PRO A 140 -11.27 23.17 -5.27
C PRO A 140 -12.39 22.12 -5.41
N LEU A 141 -12.68 21.65 -6.63
CA LEU A 141 -13.72 20.64 -6.86
C LEU A 141 -13.30 19.23 -6.44
N HIS A 142 -11.98 18.97 -6.36
CA HIS A 142 -11.44 17.71 -5.87
C HIS A 142 -10.65 17.99 -4.57
N PRO A 143 -11.32 17.87 -3.40
CA PRO A 143 -10.63 18.01 -2.11
C PRO A 143 -9.37 17.16 -2.06
N VAL A 144 -8.27 17.73 -1.57
CA VAL A 144 -6.99 17.04 -1.56
C VAL A 144 -6.78 16.32 -0.24
N GLN A 145 -6.60 15.00 -0.33
CA GLN A 145 -6.22 14.15 0.79
C GLN A 145 -4.70 13.96 0.78
N PRO A 146 -3.96 14.46 1.78
CA PRO A 146 -2.53 14.19 1.88
C PRO A 146 -2.26 12.72 2.24
N GLY A 147 -1.11 12.19 1.80
CA GLY A 147 -0.75 10.79 2.02
C GLY A 147 0.74 10.54 2.10
N ILE A 148 1.09 9.30 2.41
CA ILE A 148 2.45 8.77 2.34
C ILE A 148 2.42 7.54 1.42
N ASP A 149 3.43 7.43 0.58
CA ASP A 149 3.70 6.30 -0.29
C ASP A 149 4.94 5.60 0.25
N LEU A 150 4.71 4.53 1.03
CA LEU A 150 5.73 3.83 1.83
C LEU A 150 6.17 2.56 1.11
N VAL A 151 7.43 2.48 0.71
CA VAL A 151 8.02 1.24 0.21
C VAL A 151 8.09 0.23 1.36
N ALA A 152 7.13 -0.68 1.39
CA ALA A 152 6.94 -1.67 2.44
C ALA A 152 7.60 -3.02 2.15
N SER A 153 7.75 -3.34 0.86
CA SER A 153 8.67 -4.36 0.34
C SER A 153 9.81 -3.62 -0.37
N VAL A 154 10.99 -3.64 0.22
CA VAL A 154 12.14 -2.81 -0.17
C VAL A 154 13.03 -3.58 -1.13
N PRO A 155 13.44 -2.98 -2.29
CA PRO A 155 14.32 -3.65 -3.23
C PRO A 155 15.75 -3.72 -2.68
N ASP A 156 16.42 -4.85 -2.92
CA ASP A 156 17.79 -5.12 -2.52
C ASP A 156 18.69 -5.29 -3.75
N GLY A 157 19.91 -4.75 -3.69
CA GLY A 157 20.94 -4.95 -4.72
C GLY A 157 21.56 -6.35 -4.75
N PHE A 158 21.10 -7.28 -3.90
CA PHE A 158 21.57 -8.65 -3.75
C PHE A 158 20.42 -9.58 -3.36
N PRO A 159 20.54 -10.91 -3.58
CA PRO A 159 19.39 -11.82 -3.41
C PRO A 159 18.83 -11.93 -1.99
N GLY A 160 19.63 -11.54 -0.97
CA GLY A 160 19.22 -11.70 0.43
C GLY A 160 19.03 -13.16 0.87
N PRO A 161 18.60 -13.41 2.13
CA PRO A 161 18.41 -14.77 2.64
C PRO A 161 17.29 -15.55 1.94
N ALA A 162 16.27 -14.85 1.43
CA ALA A 162 15.14 -15.43 0.71
C ALA A 162 15.42 -15.65 -0.78
N GLY A 163 16.50 -15.09 -1.31
CA GLY A 163 16.83 -15.14 -2.73
C GLY A 163 15.96 -14.24 -3.62
N THR A 164 15.21 -13.30 -3.02
CA THR A 164 14.16 -12.54 -3.70
C THR A 164 14.61 -11.18 -4.23
N TYR A 165 15.79 -10.68 -3.85
CA TYR A 165 16.22 -9.29 -4.11
C TYR A 165 15.26 -8.24 -3.53
N SER A 166 14.56 -8.62 -2.48
CA SER A 166 13.68 -7.74 -1.72
C SER A 166 13.54 -8.24 -0.29
N HIS A 167 13.18 -7.34 0.61
CA HIS A 167 12.81 -7.68 1.98
C HIS A 167 11.65 -6.82 2.46
N HIS A 168 10.85 -7.36 3.38
CA HIS A 168 9.79 -6.58 4.01
C HIS A 168 10.37 -5.65 5.08
N LEU A 169 9.80 -4.46 5.18
CA LEU A 169 10.02 -3.65 6.38
C LEU A 169 9.59 -4.42 7.63
N ASP A 170 10.28 -4.15 8.72
CA ASP A 170 9.89 -4.64 10.03
C ASP A 170 8.44 -4.21 10.37
N PRO A 171 7.59 -5.13 10.86
CA PRO A 171 6.18 -4.84 11.18
C PRO A 171 5.99 -3.66 12.13
N ALA A 172 6.91 -3.42 13.06
CA ALA A 172 6.83 -2.25 13.97
C ALA A 172 7.05 -0.93 13.20
N THR A 173 7.89 -0.93 12.18
CA THR A 173 8.09 0.21 11.29
C THR A 173 6.83 0.48 10.48
N ILE A 174 6.22 -0.53 9.87
CA ILE A 174 4.95 -0.39 9.14
C ILE A 174 3.87 0.17 10.08
N GLN A 175 3.76 -0.38 11.30
CA GLN A 175 2.80 0.09 12.29
C GLN A 175 3.02 1.54 12.69
N ALA A 176 4.26 1.99 12.83
CA ALA A 176 4.57 3.39 13.13
C ALA A 176 4.06 4.35 12.03
N TYR A 177 4.18 3.98 10.75
CA TYR A 177 3.62 4.75 9.64
C TYR A 177 2.09 4.71 9.62
N ILE A 178 1.48 3.57 9.92
CA ILE A 178 0.02 3.43 10.07
C ILE A 178 -0.50 4.35 11.18
N ASP A 179 0.11 4.30 12.37
CA ASP A 179 -0.29 5.11 13.53
C ASP A 179 -0.13 6.60 13.23
N PHE A 180 0.96 6.99 12.59
CA PHE A 180 1.19 8.38 12.17
C PHE A 180 0.13 8.85 11.16
N CYS A 181 -0.16 8.04 10.14
CA CYS A 181 -1.18 8.37 9.14
C CYS A 181 -2.57 8.47 9.77
N GLN A 182 -2.93 7.55 10.65
CA GLN A 182 -4.20 7.57 11.37
C GLN A 182 -4.35 8.82 12.24
N GLN A 183 -3.33 9.16 13.04
CA GLN A 183 -3.34 10.33 13.92
C GLN A 183 -3.42 11.65 13.14
N ASN A 184 -2.91 11.68 11.92
CA ASN A 184 -2.83 12.91 11.11
C ASN A 184 -3.84 12.97 9.96
N ASN A 185 -4.75 11.99 9.87
CA ASN A 185 -5.73 11.85 8.79
C ASN A 185 -5.08 11.83 7.40
N LEU A 186 -4.08 10.97 7.21
CA LEU A 186 -3.38 10.75 5.95
C LEU A 186 -3.80 9.42 5.32
N ILE A 187 -3.73 9.34 4.00
CA ILE A 187 -3.75 8.07 3.26
C ILE A 187 -2.35 7.44 3.35
N LEU A 188 -2.28 6.13 3.46
CA LEU A 188 -1.04 5.37 3.39
C LEU A 188 -1.12 4.38 2.23
N PHE A 189 -0.17 4.46 1.30
CA PHE A 189 0.09 3.39 0.35
C PHE A 189 1.20 2.50 0.93
N LEU A 190 1.00 1.19 0.87
CA LEU A 190 2.07 0.21 1.04
C LEU A 190 2.54 -0.14 -0.35
N ASP A 191 3.75 0.30 -0.69
CA ASP A 191 4.35 0.09 -1.99
C ASP A 191 5.25 -1.15 -1.98
N LEU A 192 5.06 -2.01 -2.97
CA LEU A 192 5.66 -3.32 -3.02
C LEU A 192 6.61 -3.49 -4.21
N ASP A 193 7.90 -3.65 -3.91
CA ASP A 193 8.96 -4.02 -4.84
C ASP A 193 9.28 -5.50 -4.69
N PHE A 194 8.62 -6.34 -5.46
CA PHE A 194 8.58 -7.80 -5.25
C PHE A 194 9.92 -8.52 -5.47
N GLY A 195 10.80 -7.98 -6.31
CA GLY A 195 11.96 -8.71 -6.77
C GLY A 195 11.57 -10.03 -7.44
N LEU A 196 12.12 -11.14 -6.96
CA LEU A 196 11.79 -12.52 -7.40
C LEU A 196 10.71 -13.18 -6.51
N ALA A 197 10.10 -12.45 -5.57
CA ALA A 197 9.10 -13.04 -4.69
C ALA A 197 7.82 -13.44 -5.47
N PRO A 198 7.17 -14.56 -5.12
CA PRO A 198 5.92 -14.94 -5.74
C PRO A 198 4.81 -13.92 -5.43
N VAL A 199 4.19 -13.36 -6.46
CA VAL A 199 3.19 -12.28 -6.36
C VAL A 199 2.11 -12.56 -5.31
N LYS A 200 1.53 -13.76 -5.34
CA LYS A 200 0.48 -14.15 -4.39
C LYS A 200 0.96 -14.15 -2.94
N GLN A 201 2.18 -14.62 -2.70
CA GLN A 201 2.75 -14.69 -1.34
C GLN A 201 3.03 -13.29 -0.82
N GLU A 202 3.64 -12.45 -1.66
CA GLU A 202 3.99 -11.08 -1.33
C GLU A 202 2.74 -10.27 -0.96
N VAL A 203 1.74 -10.24 -1.84
CA VAL A 203 0.48 -9.54 -1.58
C VAL A 203 -0.22 -10.07 -0.33
N SER A 204 -0.24 -11.40 -0.13
CA SER A 204 -0.91 -12.01 1.03
C SER A 204 -0.31 -11.56 2.37
N PHE A 205 0.97 -11.19 2.41
CA PHE A 205 1.61 -10.68 3.61
C PHE A 205 1.04 -9.32 4.02
N PHE A 206 0.71 -8.47 3.05
CA PHE A 206 0.23 -7.11 3.30
C PHE A 206 -1.30 -6.97 3.37
N LEU A 207 -2.08 -7.96 2.87
CA LEU A 207 -3.53 -7.90 2.91
C LEU A 207 -4.12 -7.57 4.30
N PRO A 208 -3.63 -8.11 5.43
CA PRO A 208 -4.18 -7.80 6.76
C PRO A 208 -4.21 -6.30 7.09
N TYR A 209 -3.25 -5.51 6.60
CA TYR A 209 -3.24 -4.06 6.80
C TYR A 209 -4.36 -3.37 6.00
N LEU A 210 -4.61 -3.82 4.77
CA LEU A 210 -5.67 -3.28 3.92
C LEU A 210 -7.06 -3.69 4.41
N GLU A 211 -7.19 -4.89 4.95
CA GLU A 211 -8.42 -5.44 5.53
C GLU A 211 -8.83 -4.69 6.79
N HIS A 212 -7.86 -4.29 7.60
CA HIS A 212 -8.09 -3.66 8.90
C HIS A 212 -8.25 -2.14 8.83
N TYR A 213 -7.45 -1.46 7.98
CA TYR A 213 -7.38 -0.01 7.92
C TYR A 213 -8.01 0.54 6.63
N SER A 214 -9.08 1.34 6.74
CA SER A 214 -9.77 1.93 5.59
C SER A 214 -8.88 2.87 4.77
N PHE A 215 -7.96 3.58 5.41
CA PHE A 215 -7.05 4.56 4.81
C PHE A 215 -5.76 3.93 4.24
N VAL A 216 -5.52 2.64 4.46
CA VAL A 216 -4.38 1.92 3.86
C VAL A 216 -4.76 1.43 2.47
N GLN A 217 -3.92 1.72 1.50
CA GLN A 217 -4.05 1.40 0.09
C GLN A 217 -2.84 0.60 -0.37
N LEU A 218 -2.83 0.09 -1.60
CA LEU A 218 -1.72 -0.67 -2.15
C LEU A 218 -1.09 0.07 -3.33
N ALA A 219 0.24 0.10 -3.36
CA ALA A 219 1.03 0.43 -4.53
C ALA A 219 1.89 -0.77 -4.95
N VAL A 220 2.21 -0.85 -6.20
CA VAL A 220 3.07 -1.89 -6.77
C VAL A 220 3.99 -1.23 -7.79
N ASP A 221 5.28 -1.54 -7.70
CA ASP A 221 6.24 -1.13 -8.71
C ASP A 221 6.61 -2.29 -9.65
N PRO A 222 5.98 -2.37 -10.84
CA PRO A 222 6.28 -3.40 -11.83
C PRO A 222 7.74 -3.39 -12.30
N GLU A 223 8.46 -2.30 -12.17
CA GLU A 223 9.89 -2.22 -12.50
C GLU A 223 10.72 -3.21 -11.69
N TRP A 224 10.31 -3.45 -10.44
CA TRP A 224 10.97 -4.37 -9.50
C TRP A 224 10.29 -5.74 -9.41
N MET A 225 9.37 -6.08 -10.32
CA MET A 225 8.69 -7.37 -10.34
C MET A 225 9.27 -8.29 -11.40
N PHE A 226 9.75 -9.47 -11.02
CA PHE A 226 10.29 -10.50 -11.90
C PHE A 226 9.59 -11.86 -11.69
N PRO A 227 8.27 -11.95 -11.94
CA PRO A 227 7.48 -13.13 -11.63
C PRO A 227 7.88 -14.36 -12.44
N ARG A 228 8.63 -14.19 -13.53
CA ARG A 228 9.13 -15.27 -14.40
C ARG A 228 10.56 -15.66 -14.09
N HIS A 229 11.23 -14.98 -13.16
CA HIS A 229 12.66 -15.15 -12.88
C HIS A 229 13.53 -15.01 -14.15
N ASP A 230 13.13 -14.12 -15.05
CA ASP A 230 13.75 -13.87 -16.35
C ASP A 230 14.80 -12.75 -16.32
N GLY A 231 15.20 -12.34 -15.14
CA GLY A 231 16.21 -11.31 -14.93
C GLY A 231 16.61 -11.15 -13.48
N ILE A 232 17.56 -10.25 -13.26
CA ILE A 232 18.01 -9.83 -11.92
C ILE A 232 17.44 -8.44 -11.65
N PRO A 233 16.64 -8.28 -10.57
CA PRO A 233 16.11 -6.98 -10.17
C PRO A 233 17.21 -5.93 -10.01
N GLY A 234 16.99 -4.72 -10.53
CA GLY A 234 17.99 -3.64 -10.54
C GLY A 234 19.08 -3.74 -11.62
N ILE A 235 19.19 -4.87 -12.33
CA ILE A 235 20.15 -5.05 -13.44
C ILE A 235 19.40 -5.19 -14.77
N ASN A 236 18.40 -6.04 -14.81
CA ASN A 236 17.58 -6.27 -16.00
C ASN A 236 16.31 -5.43 -15.98
N LEU A 237 15.70 -5.24 -17.14
CA LEU A 237 14.38 -4.66 -17.25
C LEU A 237 13.33 -5.73 -16.91
N SER A 238 12.36 -5.37 -16.11
CA SER A 238 11.22 -6.22 -15.79
C SER A 238 10.33 -6.46 -17.02
N ASN A 239 9.52 -7.50 -16.97
CA ASN A 239 8.53 -7.83 -18.01
C ASN A 239 7.25 -8.36 -17.32
N VAL A 240 6.48 -7.45 -16.74
CA VAL A 240 5.23 -7.76 -16.02
C VAL A 240 4.06 -7.75 -17.00
N HIS A 241 3.23 -8.77 -16.93
CA HIS A 241 2.00 -8.86 -17.73
C HIS A 241 0.77 -8.50 -16.88
N ALA A 242 -0.31 -8.09 -17.56
CA ALA A 242 -1.59 -7.90 -16.89
C ALA A 242 -2.03 -9.15 -16.10
N SER A 243 -1.69 -10.35 -16.58
CA SER A 243 -1.96 -11.60 -15.88
C SER A 243 -1.25 -11.74 -14.53
N ASP A 244 -0.16 -11.03 -14.29
CA ASP A 244 0.55 -11.03 -13.00
C ASP A 244 -0.12 -10.07 -12.00
N LEU A 245 -0.72 -8.99 -12.50
CA LEU A 245 -1.37 -7.95 -11.72
C LEU A 245 -2.85 -8.24 -11.43
N ASN A 246 -3.53 -8.97 -12.32
CA ASN A 246 -4.95 -9.30 -12.17
C ASN A 246 -5.28 -10.06 -10.87
N PRO A 247 -4.44 -11.01 -10.37
CA PRO A 247 -4.64 -11.61 -9.07
C PRO A 247 -4.60 -10.61 -7.90
N ILE A 248 -3.81 -9.53 -8.02
CA ILE A 248 -3.76 -8.45 -7.04
C ILE A 248 -5.10 -7.69 -7.04
N ILE A 249 -5.59 -7.31 -8.23
CA ILE A 249 -6.88 -6.65 -8.38
C ILE A 249 -8.01 -7.52 -7.80
N GLN A 250 -8.00 -8.83 -8.06
CA GLN A 250 -8.99 -9.76 -7.51
C GLN A 250 -8.94 -9.82 -5.99
N ALA A 251 -7.74 -9.93 -5.40
CA ALA A 251 -7.57 -9.94 -3.95
C ALA A 251 -8.10 -8.66 -3.30
N LEU A 252 -7.80 -7.49 -3.88
CA LEU A 252 -8.29 -6.21 -3.39
C LEU A 252 -9.82 -6.07 -3.54
N ALA A 253 -10.40 -6.63 -4.60
CA ALA A 253 -11.83 -6.56 -4.87
C ALA A 253 -12.68 -7.33 -3.83
N GLU A 254 -12.10 -8.32 -3.14
CA GLU A 254 -12.80 -9.08 -2.10
C GLU A 254 -12.88 -8.31 -0.78
N ILE A 255 -11.92 -7.43 -0.50
CA ILE A 255 -11.76 -6.74 0.78
C ILE A 255 -12.99 -5.91 1.18
N PRO A 256 -13.55 -5.02 0.33
CA PRO A 256 -14.60 -4.11 0.76
C PRO A 256 -15.82 -4.79 1.34
N MET A 257 -16.33 -5.80 0.67
CA MET A 257 -17.55 -6.48 1.11
C MET A 257 -17.32 -7.43 2.28
N LYS A 258 -16.12 -8.02 2.37
CA LYS A 258 -15.78 -8.98 3.42
C LYS A 258 -15.48 -8.30 4.76
N TYR A 259 -14.82 -7.15 4.72
CA TYR A 259 -14.33 -6.45 5.91
C TYR A 259 -15.07 -5.13 6.20
N HIS A 260 -16.06 -4.77 5.39
CA HIS A 260 -16.83 -3.54 5.50
C HIS A 260 -15.95 -2.27 5.52
N VAL A 261 -14.97 -2.23 4.64
CA VAL A 261 -14.11 -1.06 4.39
C VAL A 261 -14.39 -0.48 3.00
N PRO A 262 -14.12 0.81 2.76
CA PRO A 262 -14.24 1.38 1.42
C PRO A 262 -13.41 0.62 0.39
N ARG A 263 -13.82 0.70 -0.88
CA ARG A 263 -13.01 0.11 -1.97
C ARG A 263 -11.60 0.70 -1.96
N LYS A 264 -10.65 -0.15 -2.39
CA LYS A 264 -9.23 0.15 -2.31
C LYS A 264 -8.71 0.78 -3.60
N VAL A 265 -7.67 1.58 -3.47
CA VAL A 265 -6.86 2.07 -4.57
C VAL A 265 -5.71 1.10 -4.80
N LEU A 266 -5.48 0.72 -6.04
CA LEU A 266 -4.27 0.05 -6.50
C LEU A 266 -3.50 1.03 -7.38
N LEU A 267 -2.35 1.47 -6.90
CA LEU A 267 -1.41 2.29 -7.64
C LEU A 267 -0.43 1.38 -8.36
N LEU A 268 -0.33 1.51 -9.69
CA LEU A 268 0.61 0.77 -10.52
C LEU A 268 1.61 1.75 -11.14
N HIS A 269 2.86 1.67 -10.70
CA HIS A 269 3.94 2.47 -11.25
C HIS A 269 4.25 2.07 -12.70
N GLN A 270 4.58 3.03 -13.52
CA GLN A 270 4.96 2.79 -14.91
C GLN A 270 5.89 3.90 -15.41
N TYR A 271 7.08 3.54 -15.84
CA TYR A 271 8.03 4.50 -16.44
C TYR A 271 8.37 4.18 -17.90
N ARG A 272 7.94 3.04 -18.43
CA ARG A 272 8.09 2.63 -19.82
C ARG A 272 6.73 2.50 -20.52
N PRO A 273 6.64 2.65 -21.86
CA PRO A 273 5.39 2.37 -22.59
C PRO A 273 5.00 0.90 -22.43
N ASP A 274 3.72 0.60 -22.60
CA ASP A 274 3.26 -0.79 -22.66
C ASP A 274 3.79 -1.49 -23.93
N GLY A 275 3.83 -2.83 -23.92
CA GLY A 275 4.33 -3.64 -25.02
C GLY A 275 3.44 -3.70 -26.26
N ASP A 276 2.32 -2.99 -26.30
CA ASP A 276 1.26 -3.11 -27.31
C ASP A 276 1.50 -2.30 -28.58
N GLY A 277 2.70 -2.33 -29.09
CA GLY A 277 3.08 -1.71 -30.37
C GLY A 277 3.68 -0.32 -30.24
N LEU A 278 3.90 0.19 -29.03
CA LEU A 278 4.70 1.39 -28.82
C LEU A 278 6.18 0.98 -28.72
N ALA A 279 7.03 1.68 -29.48
CA ALA A 279 8.47 1.46 -29.40
C ALA A 279 8.95 1.83 -27.98
N ASN A 280 9.56 0.88 -27.29
CA ASN A 280 10.26 1.14 -26.06
C ASN A 280 11.67 1.61 -26.39
N PRO A 281 12.09 2.84 -26.06
CA PRO A 281 13.41 3.36 -26.42
C PRO A 281 14.55 2.61 -25.72
N TYR A 282 14.28 1.94 -24.59
CA TYR A 282 15.28 1.21 -23.81
C TYR A 282 15.37 -0.27 -24.20
N ASN A 283 14.23 -0.88 -24.50
CA ASN A 283 14.15 -2.28 -24.92
C ASN A 283 12.88 -2.50 -25.71
N ALA A 284 12.98 -2.52 -27.04
CA ALA A 284 11.82 -2.66 -27.94
C ALA A 284 10.98 -3.90 -27.58
N GLY A 285 9.68 -3.69 -27.42
CA GLY A 285 8.73 -4.76 -27.09
C GLY A 285 8.68 -5.16 -25.61
N VAL A 286 9.44 -4.50 -24.74
CA VAL A 286 9.38 -4.70 -23.29
C VAL A 286 8.76 -3.48 -22.62
N ALA A 287 7.82 -3.73 -21.73
CA ALA A 287 7.18 -2.71 -20.90
C ALA A 287 7.02 -3.22 -19.48
N GLU A 288 6.83 -2.33 -18.51
CA GLU A 288 6.55 -2.74 -17.14
C GLU A 288 5.23 -3.47 -17.02
N ILE A 289 4.23 -3.03 -17.80
CA ILE A 289 2.93 -3.69 -17.88
C ILE A 289 2.71 -4.06 -19.34
N ALA A 290 3.18 -5.24 -19.74
CA ALA A 290 2.86 -5.78 -21.03
C ALA A 290 1.37 -6.10 -21.10
N ASP A 291 0.78 -5.88 -22.27
CA ASP A 291 -0.64 -6.12 -22.51
C ASP A 291 -1.60 -5.47 -21.48
N LYS A 292 -1.33 -4.22 -21.09
CA LYS A 292 -2.11 -3.40 -20.14
C LYS A 292 -3.62 -3.39 -20.48
N ARG A 293 -4.00 -3.56 -21.75
CA ARG A 293 -5.39 -3.73 -22.19
C ARG A 293 -6.12 -4.88 -21.50
N ASN A 294 -5.41 -5.87 -21.00
CA ASN A 294 -5.93 -7.06 -20.34
C ASN A 294 -6.00 -6.93 -18.81
N LEU A 295 -5.68 -5.76 -18.25
CA LEU A 295 -5.91 -5.49 -16.83
C LEU A 295 -7.38 -5.65 -16.49
N LEU A 296 -7.66 -6.31 -15.38
CA LEU A 296 -9.03 -6.52 -14.89
C LEU A 296 -9.66 -5.18 -14.48
N ASN A 297 -10.83 -4.88 -15.03
CA ASN A 297 -11.63 -3.73 -14.64
C ASN A 297 -12.69 -4.16 -13.60
N ASP A 298 -12.32 -4.21 -12.33
CA ASP A 298 -13.27 -4.50 -11.26
C ASP A 298 -13.75 -3.18 -10.61
N PRO A 299 -15.06 -2.91 -10.54
CA PRO A 299 -15.59 -1.66 -10.00
C PRO A 299 -15.33 -1.48 -8.48
N ARG A 300 -14.88 -2.54 -7.80
CA ARG A 300 -14.55 -2.52 -6.37
C ARG A 300 -13.09 -2.12 -6.09
N VAL A 301 -12.28 -1.89 -7.15
CA VAL A 301 -10.89 -1.46 -7.05
C VAL A 301 -10.67 -0.24 -7.94
N ASP A 302 -10.08 0.80 -7.41
CA ASP A 302 -9.69 1.98 -8.17
C ASP A 302 -8.24 1.81 -8.67
N VAL A 303 -8.06 1.33 -9.89
CA VAL A 303 -6.73 1.20 -10.51
C VAL A 303 -6.26 2.55 -11.01
N VAL A 304 -5.06 2.95 -10.58
CA VAL A 304 -4.35 4.17 -10.99
C VAL A 304 -3.07 3.77 -11.72
N ILE A 305 -2.92 4.17 -12.97
CA ILE A 305 -1.63 4.06 -13.68
C ILE A 305 -0.81 5.30 -13.36
N HIS A 306 0.35 5.10 -12.75
CA HIS A 306 1.17 6.15 -12.16
C HIS A 306 2.51 6.27 -12.90
N ILE A 307 2.71 7.40 -13.57
CA ILE A 307 3.96 7.64 -14.30
C ILE A 307 5.01 8.14 -13.31
N ASP A 308 6.15 7.46 -13.25
CA ASP A 308 7.23 7.76 -12.31
C ASP A 308 8.60 7.98 -12.96
N SER A 309 8.63 8.26 -14.25
CA SER A 309 9.86 8.57 -14.96
C SER A 309 10.60 9.73 -14.32
N VAL A 310 11.90 9.55 -14.11
CA VAL A 310 12.79 10.55 -13.52
C VAL A 310 13.11 11.63 -14.54
N GLY A 311 13.01 12.89 -14.12
CA GLY A 311 13.41 14.08 -14.88
C GLY A 311 14.82 14.58 -14.51
N GLY A 312 14.99 15.91 -14.52
CA GLY A 312 16.24 16.57 -14.12
C GLY A 312 17.16 16.91 -15.28
N TYR A 313 16.74 16.67 -16.51
CA TYR A 313 17.46 17.00 -17.74
C TYR A 313 16.70 18.04 -18.58
N LYS A 314 17.39 18.62 -19.58
CA LYS A 314 16.77 19.61 -20.47
C LYS A 314 15.68 18.95 -21.33
N GLY A 315 14.44 19.39 -21.18
CA GLY A 315 13.29 18.88 -21.94
C GLY A 315 12.43 17.85 -21.19
N ASP A 316 12.84 17.43 -20.00
CA ASP A 316 12.16 16.42 -19.20
C ASP A 316 10.68 16.70 -18.95
N GLN A 317 10.29 17.98 -18.72
CA GLN A 317 8.87 18.33 -18.55
C GLN A 317 8.04 17.99 -19.79
N ALA A 318 8.59 18.18 -21.00
CA ALA A 318 7.90 17.83 -22.23
C ALA A 318 7.80 16.31 -22.38
N ASP A 319 8.90 15.59 -22.07
CA ASP A 319 8.94 14.14 -22.13
C ASP A 319 7.97 13.49 -21.12
N LYS A 320 8.00 13.93 -19.87
CA LYS A 320 7.07 13.46 -18.82
C LYS A 320 5.60 13.78 -19.17
N THR A 321 5.34 14.96 -19.75
CA THR A 321 4.00 15.34 -20.26
C THR A 321 3.56 14.40 -21.39
N PHE A 322 4.43 14.09 -22.33
CA PHE A 322 4.18 13.16 -23.42
C PHE A 322 3.88 11.75 -22.88
N GLN A 323 4.75 11.25 -21.97
CA GLN A 323 4.60 9.95 -21.35
C GLN A 323 3.23 9.84 -20.65
N TYR A 324 2.89 10.79 -19.79
CA TYR A 324 1.62 10.77 -19.09
C TYR A 324 0.41 10.80 -20.06
N ASN A 325 0.41 11.73 -21.01
CA ASN A 325 -0.71 11.88 -21.93
C ASN A 325 -0.86 10.65 -22.84
N SER A 326 0.25 9.97 -23.16
CA SER A 326 0.23 8.75 -23.99
C SER A 326 -0.09 7.51 -23.16
N TRP A 327 0.69 7.24 -22.14
CA TRP A 327 0.64 5.96 -21.39
C TRP A 327 -0.51 5.89 -20.39
N VAL A 328 -1.07 7.05 -20.02
CA VAL A 328 -2.26 7.15 -19.18
C VAL A 328 -3.45 7.65 -20.00
N GLY A 329 -3.36 8.86 -20.54
CA GLY A 329 -4.52 9.51 -21.16
C GLY A 329 -5.05 8.77 -22.39
N GLN A 330 -4.17 8.42 -23.35
CA GLN A 330 -4.57 7.68 -24.55
C GLN A 330 -4.95 6.23 -24.23
N ASP A 331 -4.19 5.56 -23.36
CA ASP A 331 -4.47 4.18 -22.97
C ASP A 331 -5.77 4.05 -22.19
N MET A 332 -6.09 5.00 -21.33
CA MET A 332 -7.38 5.06 -20.64
C MET A 332 -8.56 5.15 -21.64
N GLN A 333 -8.41 5.97 -22.68
CA GLN A 333 -9.42 6.09 -23.73
C GLN A 333 -9.49 4.86 -24.64
N LYS A 334 -8.38 4.17 -24.84
CA LYS A 334 -8.27 3.01 -25.73
C LYS A 334 -8.74 1.71 -25.07
N TYR A 335 -8.39 1.51 -23.79
CA TYR A 335 -8.59 0.22 -23.11
C TYR A 335 -9.83 0.21 -22.21
N HIS A 336 -10.24 1.35 -21.64
CA HIS A 336 -11.41 1.48 -20.77
C HIS A 336 -11.39 0.59 -19.51
N ASN A 337 -10.22 0.14 -19.09
CA ASN A 337 -10.05 -0.81 -17.99
C ASN A 337 -9.41 -0.20 -16.72
N PHE A 338 -9.03 1.07 -16.76
CA PHE A 338 -8.69 1.89 -15.60
C PHE A 338 -9.23 3.31 -15.80
N ARG A 339 -9.34 4.10 -14.72
CA ARG A 339 -10.06 5.40 -14.75
C ARG A 339 -9.23 6.56 -14.26
N TYR A 340 -8.09 6.29 -13.61
CA TYR A 340 -7.34 7.33 -12.94
C TYR A 340 -5.88 7.27 -13.34
N GLY A 341 -5.27 8.46 -13.45
CA GLY A 341 -3.85 8.61 -13.66
C GLY A 341 -3.18 9.14 -12.40
N GLY A 342 -1.92 8.76 -12.23
CA GLY A 342 -1.01 9.26 -11.22
C GLY A 342 0.28 9.78 -11.83
N PHE A 343 1.02 10.63 -11.08
CA PHE A 343 2.21 11.29 -11.58
C PHE A 343 3.22 11.51 -10.46
N LYS A 344 4.46 11.04 -10.65
CA LYS A 344 5.55 11.17 -9.68
C LYS A 344 6.54 12.25 -10.08
N MET A 345 7.04 12.98 -9.11
CA MET A 345 8.06 14.01 -9.25
C MET A 345 9.13 13.82 -8.17
N PHE A 346 10.32 14.38 -8.41
CA PHE A 346 11.49 14.17 -7.56
C PHE A 346 12.11 15.53 -7.21
N TYR A 347 12.02 15.93 -5.93
CA TYR A 347 12.45 17.25 -5.48
C TYR A 347 13.92 17.54 -5.75
N HIS A 348 14.81 16.58 -5.49
CA HIS A 348 16.24 16.76 -5.66
C HIS A 348 16.70 16.53 -7.11
N LEU A 349 16.23 15.45 -7.71
CA LEU A 349 16.61 15.09 -9.08
C LEU A 349 16.08 16.10 -10.11
N GLU A 350 14.88 16.62 -9.88
CA GLU A 350 14.21 17.59 -10.77
C GLU A 350 14.28 19.03 -10.24
N ALA A 351 15.18 19.36 -9.33
CA ALA A 351 15.17 20.66 -8.63
C ALA A 351 15.15 21.88 -9.58
N LYS A 352 15.69 21.77 -10.81
CA LYS A 352 15.70 22.84 -11.82
C LYS A 352 14.55 22.76 -12.82
N THR A 353 13.87 21.63 -12.87
CA THR A 353 12.84 21.31 -13.88
C THR A 353 11.56 20.81 -13.24
N LEU A 354 11.44 20.87 -11.92
CA LEU A 354 10.26 20.39 -11.18
C LEU A 354 9.00 21.08 -11.70
N MET A 355 8.03 20.29 -12.13
CA MET A 355 6.75 20.83 -12.60
C MET A 355 5.96 21.42 -11.43
N THR A 356 5.40 22.59 -11.65
CA THR A 356 4.49 23.23 -10.69
C THR A 356 3.17 22.48 -10.61
N PRO A 357 2.41 22.56 -9.49
CA PRO A 357 1.07 21.99 -9.38
C PRO A 357 0.13 22.34 -10.54
N LYS A 358 0.25 23.59 -11.05
CA LYS A 358 -0.53 24.05 -12.22
C LYS A 358 -0.18 23.27 -13.50
N GLN A 359 1.11 22.99 -13.73
CA GLN A 359 1.55 22.23 -14.89
C GLN A 359 1.10 20.76 -14.78
N VAL A 360 1.20 20.17 -13.59
CA VAL A 360 0.72 18.81 -13.33
C VAL A 360 -0.79 18.69 -13.55
N LEU A 361 -1.58 19.65 -13.08
CA LEU A 361 -3.03 19.68 -13.30
C LEU A 361 -3.43 19.97 -14.76
N ALA A 362 -2.49 20.43 -15.59
CA ALA A 362 -2.72 20.60 -17.03
C ALA A 362 -2.55 19.32 -17.86
N LEU A 363 -2.01 18.23 -17.25
CA LEU A 363 -1.94 16.89 -17.86
C LEU A 363 -3.34 16.37 -18.17
N LYS A 364 -3.46 15.44 -19.12
CA LYS A 364 -4.77 14.99 -19.65
C LYS A 364 -4.93 13.46 -19.54
N PRO A 365 -5.89 13.00 -18.71
CA PRO A 365 -6.69 13.78 -17.74
C PRO A 365 -5.82 14.30 -16.59
N PRO A 366 -6.28 15.30 -15.79
CA PRO A 366 -5.54 15.72 -14.61
C PRO A 366 -5.32 14.53 -13.66
N PRO A 367 -4.10 14.33 -13.12
CA PRO A 367 -3.82 13.22 -12.22
C PRO A 367 -4.67 13.30 -10.95
N MET A 368 -5.20 12.17 -10.52
CA MET A 368 -5.91 12.03 -9.25
C MET A 368 -4.97 11.63 -8.10
N LEU A 369 -3.76 11.20 -8.41
CA LEU A 369 -2.74 10.87 -7.44
C LEU A 369 -1.41 11.49 -7.88
N VAL A 370 -0.73 12.21 -6.99
CA VAL A 370 0.56 12.83 -7.24
C VAL A 370 1.51 12.49 -6.10
N THR A 371 2.65 11.88 -6.42
CA THR A 371 3.67 11.54 -5.43
C THR A 371 4.94 12.35 -5.62
N TYR A 372 5.64 12.59 -4.52
CA TYR A 372 6.90 13.32 -4.49
C TYR A 372 7.99 12.47 -3.83
N GLY A 373 9.01 12.07 -4.61
CA GLY A 373 10.29 11.56 -4.15
C GLY A 373 11.34 12.67 -4.00
N ASN A 374 12.60 12.27 -3.74
CA ASN A 374 13.76 13.19 -3.65
C ASN A 374 14.74 13.08 -4.83
#